data_777c1c586b30900d2f1a21371e68fbea
#
_entry.id   777c1c586b30900d2f1a21371e68fbea
#
_cell.length_a   1.000
_cell.length_b   1.000
_cell.length_c   1.000
_cell.angle_alpha   90.00
_cell.angle_beta   90.00
_cell.angle_gamma   90.00
#
_symmetry.space_group_name_H-M   'P 1'
#
loop_
_entity.id
_entity.type
_entity.pdbx_description
1 polymer ?
#
loop_
_entity_poly.entity_id
_entity_poly.type
_entity_poly.pdbx_seq_one_letter_code
_entity_poly.pdbx_strand_id
1 'polypeptide(L)'
;MPPTLLPSQFLLYGDDGYDSHVVRFLLEEKTLDYRFIYLPDDRPEYLAELNPYATLPILVGRDVTLYELTVIFEYLEERYGANKLLPTMPDERAKTRQLAWRLHQDWLSLGRVLMTHPDSMDQTQAQHAKKTLTDLFITLSPLFAKHEYFMQDTFGWCDVLILPLLHRLPQLDIHLPPKPCQSLLNYHARLSLRPSFQKTLIKPPIYQDEP
;
A
#
# COMPACT_ATOMS: atom_id res chain seq x y z
N MET A 1 27.58 -1.83 -6.98
CA MET A 1 27.26 -0.39 -7.19
C MET A 1 25.77 -0.27 -7.48
N PRO A 2 25.03 0.67 -6.90
CA PRO A 2 23.65 0.86 -7.28
C PRO A 2 23.59 1.23 -8.78
N PRO A 3 22.56 0.76 -9.52
CA PRO A 3 22.43 1.03 -10.94
C PRO A 3 22.30 2.53 -11.20
N THR A 4 22.89 3.02 -12.30
CA THR A 4 22.87 4.44 -12.67
C THR A 4 21.43 4.86 -13.01
N LEU A 5 20.86 5.76 -12.22
CA LEU A 5 19.52 6.31 -12.43
C LEU A 5 19.48 7.28 -13.62
N LEU A 6 18.50 7.14 -14.48
CA LEU A 6 18.11 8.21 -15.39
C LEU A 6 17.55 9.40 -14.59
N PRO A 7 17.68 10.65 -15.04
CA PRO A 7 17.36 11.85 -14.26
C PRO A 7 15.94 11.92 -13.67
N SER A 8 14.99 11.15 -14.19
CA SER A 8 13.57 11.13 -13.79
C SER A 8 13.10 9.79 -13.24
N GLN A 9 13.99 8.82 -13.06
CA GLN A 9 13.63 7.45 -12.69
C GLN A 9 13.89 7.18 -11.21
N PHE A 10 12.96 6.46 -10.57
CA PHE A 10 13.15 5.90 -9.24
C PHE A 10 13.62 4.44 -9.31
N LEU A 11 14.37 4.02 -8.28
CA LEU A 11 14.49 2.60 -7.96
C LEU A 11 13.59 2.31 -6.76
N LEU A 12 12.77 1.30 -6.89
CA LEU A 12 11.96 0.79 -5.79
C LEU A 12 12.45 -0.62 -5.43
N TYR A 13 13.14 -0.74 -4.32
CA TYR A 13 13.44 -2.03 -3.71
C TYR A 13 12.21 -2.51 -2.94
N GLY A 14 11.76 -3.71 -3.22
CA GLY A 14 10.54 -4.22 -2.63
C GLY A 14 10.37 -5.73 -2.76
N ASP A 15 9.31 -6.22 -2.16
CA ASP A 15 8.90 -7.62 -2.13
C ASP A 15 7.43 -7.79 -2.57
N ASP A 16 6.85 -8.96 -2.39
CA ASP A 16 5.42 -9.20 -2.61
C ASP A 16 4.54 -8.68 -1.46
N GLY A 17 5.14 -8.02 -0.45
CA GLY A 17 4.47 -7.50 0.73
C GLY A 17 3.47 -6.38 0.44
N TYR A 18 2.62 -6.12 1.41
CA TYR A 18 1.59 -5.09 1.34
C TYR A 18 2.19 -3.69 1.10
N ASP A 19 3.22 -3.29 1.86
CA ASP A 19 3.78 -1.95 1.79
C ASP A 19 4.48 -1.70 0.44
N SER A 20 5.19 -2.70 -0.09
CA SER A 20 5.78 -2.65 -1.45
C SER A 20 4.71 -2.49 -2.53
N HIS A 21 3.57 -3.16 -2.39
CA HIS A 21 2.44 -3.02 -3.31
C HIS A 21 1.82 -1.62 -3.23
N VAL A 22 1.64 -1.05 -2.04
CA VAL A 22 1.13 0.31 -1.86
C VAL A 22 2.03 1.34 -2.54
N VAL A 23 3.36 1.24 -2.38
CA VAL A 23 4.29 2.17 -3.03
C VAL A 23 4.28 2.01 -4.55
N ARG A 24 4.21 0.79 -5.09
CA ARG A 24 4.04 0.57 -6.53
C ARG A 24 2.75 1.23 -7.04
N PHE A 25 1.64 1.03 -6.33
CA PHE A 25 0.36 1.63 -6.69
C PHE A 25 0.41 3.16 -6.64
N LEU A 26 1.06 3.73 -5.63
CA LEU A 26 1.29 5.17 -5.50
C LEU A 26 2.08 5.74 -6.68
N LEU A 27 3.17 5.08 -7.10
CA LEU A 27 3.98 5.50 -8.24
C LEU A 27 3.19 5.44 -9.55
N GLU A 28 2.38 4.40 -9.76
CA GLU A 28 1.50 4.27 -10.92
C GLU A 28 0.40 5.34 -10.94
N GLU A 29 -0.23 5.66 -9.81
CA GLU A 29 -1.23 6.74 -9.69
C GLU A 29 -0.62 8.11 -10.02
N LYS A 30 0.62 8.33 -9.61
CA LYS A 30 1.35 9.57 -9.91
C LYS A 30 2.02 9.58 -11.28
N THR A 31 1.91 8.51 -12.04
CA THR A 31 2.52 8.35 -13.37
C THR A 31 4.03 8.61 -13.33
N LEU A 32 4.70 8.08 -12.31
CA LEU A 32 6.14 8.22 -12.11
C LEU A 32 6.87 6.98 -12.61
N ASP A 33 7.94 7.20 -13.37
CA ASP A 33 8.77 6.11 -13.88
C ASP A 33 9.62 5.51 -12.75
N TYR A 34 9.59 4.19 -12.62
CA TYR A 34 10.40 3.48 -11.66
C TYR A 34 10.87 2.13 -12.19
N ARG A 35 12.01 1.68 -11.69
CA ARG A 35 12.49 0.33 -11.84
C ARG A 35 12.27 -0.41 -10.53
N PHE A 36 11.56 -1.52 -10.58
CA PHE A 36 11.32 -2.36 -9.41
C PHE A 36 12.44 -3.39 -9.26
N ILE A 37 13.13 -3.34 -8.14
CA ILE A 37 14.14 -4.31 -7.73
C ILE A 37 13.48 -5.26 -6.74
N TYR A 38 13.18 -6.46 -7.20
CA TYR A 38 12.53 -7.46 -6.36
C TYR A 38 13.56 -8.13 -5.45
N LEU A 39 13.32 -8.07 -4.15
CA LEU A 39 14.13 -8.70 -3.11
C LEU A 39 13.28 -9.74 -2.40
N PRO A 40 13.52 -11.03 -2.62
CA PRO A 40 12.93 -12.10 -1.82
C PRO A 40 13.53 -12.13 -0.41
N ASP A 41 13.23 -13.19 0.36
CA ASP A 41 13.55 -13.30 1.79
C ASP A 41 15.04 -13.12 2.13
N ASP A 42 15.97 -13.48 1.24
CA ASP A 42 17.41 -13.25 1.40
C ASP A 42 17.75 -11.79 1.04
N ARG A 43 17.77 -10.94 2.04
CA ARG A 43 18.08 -9.51 1.88
C ARG A 43 19.61 -9.31 1.82
N PRO A 44 20.11 -8.68 0.73
CA PRO A 44 21.54 -8.42 0.62
C PRO A 44 22.03 -7.45 1.69
N GLU A 45 23.27 -7.63 2.17
CA GLU A 45 23.87 -6.82 3.26
C GLU A 45 23.86 -5.30 2.96
N TYR A 46 24.04 -4.91 1.69
CA TYR A 46 24.01 -3.50 1.29
C TYR A 46 22.66 -2.80 1.54
N LEU A 47 21.59 -3.56 1.76
CA LEU A 47 20.28 -2.97 2.07
C LEU A 47 20.32 -2.14 3.36
N ALA A 48 21.15 -2.54 4.32
CA ALA A 48 21.37 -1.81 5.56
C ALA A 48 22.03 -0.43 5.35
N GLU A 49 22.76 -0.24 4.25
CA GLU A 49 23.31 1.07 3.87
C GLU A 49 22.21 2.02 3.36
N LEU A 50 21.17 1.47 2.70
CA LEU A 50 20.04 2.24 2.20
C LEU A 50 18.98 2.48 3.27
N ASN A 51 18.77 1.51 4.16
CA ASN A 51 17.83 1.57 5.26
C ASN A 51 18.38 0.78 6.46
N PRO A 52 18.78 1.46 7.55
CA PRO A 52 19.38 0.79 8.72
C PRO A 52 18.47 -0.22 9.42
N TYR A 53 17.16 -0.16 9.17
CA TYR A 53 16.20 -1.15 9.66
C TYR A 53 16.07 -2.38 8.75
N ALA A 54 16.71 -2.37 7.57
CA ALA A 54 16.61 -3.40 6.54
C ALA A 54 15.17 -3.80 6.18
N THR A 55 14.23 -2.87 6.33
CA THR A 55 12.81 -3.06 5.96
C THR A 55 12.54 -2.62 4.52
N LEU A 56 11.52 -3.20 3.90
CA LEU A 56 11.03 -2.83 2.58
C LEU A 56 9.63 -2.18 2.70
N PRO A 57 9.25 -1.32 1.76
CA PRO A 57 10.00 -0.88 0.56
C PRO A 57 11.05 0.20 0.85
N ILE A 58 12.01 0.34 -0.08
CA ILE A 58 12.94 1.48 -0.12
C ILE A 58 12.83 2.16 -1.48
N LEU A 59 12.56 3.44 -1.48
CA LEU A 59 12.49 4.27 -2.69
C LEU A 59 13.78 5.10 -2.81
N VAL A 60 14.54 4.87 -3.87
CA VAL A 60 15.75 5.61 -4.18
C VAL A 60 15.49 6.52 -5.36
N GLY A 61 15.62 7.81 -5.14
CA GLY A 61 15.63 8.85 -6.16
C GLY A 61 17.05 9.40 -6.35
N ARG A 62 17.18 10.42 -7.20
CA ARG A 62 18.48 11.05 -7.49
C ARG A 62 19.17 11.59 -6.24
N ASP A 63 18.42 12.27 -5.39
CA ASP A 63 18.96 13.03 -4.24
C ASP A 63 18.37 12.56 -2.90
N VAL A 64 17.60 11.47 -2.91
CA VAL A 64 16.94 10.96 -1.71
C VAL A 64 16.89 9.43 -1.69
N THR A 65 17.02 8.86 -0.51
CA THR A 65 16.70 7.47 -0.21
C THR A 65 15.68 7.48 0.92
N LEU A 66 14.50 6.93 0.65
CA LEU A 66 13.36 6.97 1.57
C LEU A 66 12.89 5.55 1.88
N TYR A 67 12.58 5.33 3.11
CA TYR A 67 11.91 4.15 3.63
C TYR A 67 10.81 4.59 4.58
N GLU A 68 9.88 3.75 4.93
CA GLU A 68 8.63 4.04 5.61
C GLU A 68 7.57 4.64 4.66
N LEU A 69 6.43 3.98 4.65
CA LEU A 69 5.37 4.21 3.68
C LEU A 69 4.84 5.66 3.67
N THR A 70 4.63 6.23 4.86
CA THR A 70 4.07 7.59 4.99
C THR A 70 5.08 8.64 4.54
N VAL A 71 6.37 8.44 4.82
CA VAL A 71 7.44 9.34 4.38
C VAL A 71 7.57 9.34 2.86
N ILE A 72 7.53 8.16 2.25
CA ILE A 72 7.52 8.01 0.78
C ILE A 72 6.31 8.75 0.18
N PHE A 73 5.13 8.53 0.75
CA PHE A 73 3.90 9.19 0.29
C PHE A 73 4.01 10.71 0.37
N GLU A 74 4.37 11.26 1.53
CA GLU A 74 4.44 12.72 1.73
C GLU A 74 5.45 13.36 0.77
N TYR A 75 6.63 12.76 0.60
CA TYR A 75 7.61 13.24 -0.37
C TYR A 75 7.06 13.28 -1.80
N LEU A 76 6.44 12.19 -2.25
CA LEU A 76 5.89 12.10 -3.59
C LEU A 76 4.69 13.05 -3.78
N GLU A 77 3.87 13.24 -2.76
CA GLU A 77 2.73 14.16 -2.77
C GLU A 77 3.17 15.63 -2.84
N GLU A 78 4.22 15.99 -2.12
CA GLU A 78 4.76 17.37 -2.12
C GLU A 78 5.55 17.67 -3.38
N ARG A 79 6.41 16.75 -3.80
CA ARG A 79 7.37 16.97 -4.90
C ARG A 79 6.73 16.86 -6.27
N TYR A 80 5.75 15.97 -6.43
CA TYR A 80 5.08 15.69 -7.70
C TYR A 80 3.60 16.07 -7.63
N GLY A 81 3.31 17.29 -8.07
CA GLY A 81 2.01 17.92 -7.94
C GLY A 81 0.92 17.41 -8.88
N ALA A 82 1.27 16.61 -9.90
CA ALA A 82 0.30 15.93 -10.74
C ALA A 82 -0.40 14.81 -9.94
N ASN A 83 -1.70 14.62 -10.19
CA ASN A 83 -2.51 13.57 -9.54
C ASN A 83 -2.40 13.62 -8.00
N LYS A 84 -2.83 14.72 -7.43
CA LYS A 84 -2.86 14.88 -5.96
C LYS A 84 -3.79 13.86 -5.31
N LEU A 85 -3.30 13.26 -4.23
CA LEU A 85 -4.00 12.26 -3.44
C LEU A 85 -4.45 12.80 -2.07
N LEU A 86 -4.10 14.06 -1.78
CA LEU A 86 -4.63 14.81 -0.64
C LEU A 86 -5.47 15.99 -1.14
N PRO A 87 -6.52 16.36 -0.40
CA PRO A 87 -7.27 17.58 -0.64
C PRO A 87 -6.39 18.83 -0.65
N THR A 88 -6.86 19.90 -1.31
CA THR A 88 -6.12 21.18 -1.36
C THR A 88 -6.23 21.96 -0.07
N MET A 89 -7.38 21.91 0.60
CA MET A 89 -7.62 22.68 1.81
C MET A 89 -6.88 22.08 3.01
N PRO A 90 -6.18 22.90 3.81
CA PRO A 90 -5.37 22.40 4.94
C PRO A 90 -6.15 21.54 5.94
N ASP A 91 -7.37 21.95 6.29
CA ASP A 91 -8.21 21.25 7.25
C ASP A 91 -8.65 19.87 6.74
N GLU A 92 -8.97 19.76 5.45
CA GLU A 92 -9.33 18.50 4.80
C GLU A 92 -8.10 17.59 4.68
N ARG A 93 -6.94 18.16 4.35
CA ARG A 93 -5.67 17.41 4.36
C ARG A 93 -5.36 16.82 5.72
N ALA A 94 -5.54 17.61 6.78
CA ALA A 94 -5.35 17.16 8.16
C ALA A 94 -6.31 16.01 8.52
N LYS A 95 -7.60 16.14 8.16
CA LYS A 95 -8.60 15.09 8.36
C LYS A 95 -8.26 13.80 7.58
N THR A 96 -7.82 13.94 6.33
CA THR A 96 -7.40 12.79 5.51
C THR A 96 -6.19 12.08 6.10
N ARG A 97 -5.18 12.82 6.59
CA ARG A 97 -4.02 12.23 7.28
C ARG A 97 -4.42 11.53 8.59
N GLN A 98 -5.32 12.13 9.35
CA GLN A 98 -5.85 11.51 10.57
C GLN A 98 -6.62 10.23 10.26
N LEU A 99 -7.41 10.22 9.18
CA LEU A 99 -8.11 9.02 8.71
C LEU A 99 -7.13 7.93 8.26
N ALA A 100 -6.11 8.28 7.47
CA ALA A 100 -5.05 7.37 7.06
C ALA A 100 -4.30 6.78 8.27
N TRP A 101 -3.99 7.59 9.27
CA TRP A 101 -3.38 7.13 10.52
C TRP A 101 -4.28 6.10 11.25
N ARG A 102 -5.60 6.35 11.33
CA ARG A 102 -6.55 5.40 11.90
C ARG A 102 -6.61 4.09 11.10
N LEU A 103 -6.60 4.17 9.77
CA LEU A 103 -6.50 2.97 8.93
C LEU A 103 -5.26 2.15 9.26
N HIS A 104 -4.10 2.80 9.45
CA HIS A 104 -2.88 2.13 9.87
C HIS A 104 -3.02 1.43 11.22
N GLN A 105 -3.65 2.07 12.21
CA GLN A 105 -3.83 1.49 13.54
C GLN A 105 -4.85 0.35 13.57
N ASP A 106 -6.00 0.58 12.93
CA ASP A 106 -7.16 -0.30 13.11
C ASP A 106 -7.17 -1.47 12.13
N TRP A 107 -6.80 -1.24 10.84
CA TRP A 107 -6.95 -2.24 9.78
C TRP A 107 -5.62 -2.80 9.31
N LEU A 108 -4.70 -1.91 8.97
CA LEU A 108 -3.45 -2.31 8.33
C LEU A 108 -2.51 -3.01 9.30
N SER A 109 -2.55 -2.66 10.59
CA SER A 109 -1.79 -3.36 11.63
C SER A 109 -2.19 -4.83 11.71
N LEU A 110 -3.50 -5.12 11.75
CA LEU A 110 -4.01 -6.49 11.75
C LEU A 110 -3.68 -7.21 10.45
N GLY A 111 -3.88 -6.54 9.30
CA GLY A 111 -3.54 -7.09 8.00
C GLY A 111 -2.06 -7.42 7.87
N ARG A 112 -1.16 -6.53 8.30
CA ARG A 112 0.29 -6.77 8.27
C ARG A 112 0.69 -7.95 9.13
N VAL A 113 0.20 -8.05 10.35
CA VAL A 113 0.48 -9.19 11.23
C VAL A 113 0.10 -10.50 10.56
N LEU A 114 -1.08 -10.57 9.93
CA LEU A 114 -1.53 -11.76 9.21
C LEU A 114 -0.68 -12.08 7.96
N MET A 115 -0.09 -11.06 7.30
CA MET A 115 0.70 -11.22 6.08
C MET A 115 2.18 -11.53 6.35
N THR A 116 2.78 -10.96 7.40
CA THR A 116 4.24 -11.05 7.63
C THR A 116 4.65 -12.24 8.49
N HIS A 117 3.77 -12.78 9.31
CA HIS A 117 4.11 -13.85 10.26
C HIS A 117 3.07 -14.98 10.28
N PRO A 118 2.69 -15.56 9.12
CA PRO A 118 1.65 -16.60 9.11
C PRO A 118 2.05 -17.83 9.94
N ASP A 119 3.34 -18.17 9.98
CA ASP A 119 3.86 -19.37 10.64
C ASP A 119 4.27 -19.15 12.10
N SER A 120 4.42 -17.90 12.55
CA SER A 120 4.84 -17.55 13.92
C SER A 120 3.68 -17.21 14.83
N MET A 121 2.49 -17.01 14.29
CA MET A 121 1.28 -16.76 15.09
C MET A 121 0.66 -18.08 15.56
N ASP A 122 0.27 -18.11 16.82
CA ASP A 122 -0.65 -19.14 17.28
C ASP A 122 -1.95 -19.08 16.46
N GLN A 123 -2.47 -20.25 16.10
CA GLN A 123 -3.68 -20.38 15.31
C GLN A 123 -4.87 -19.61 15.90
N THR A 124 -4.97 -19.55 17.23
CA THR A 124 -6.01 -18.81 17.96
C THR A 124 -5.87 -17.29 17.74
N GLN A 125 -4.64 -16.77 17.79
CA GLN A 125 -4.36 -15.35 17.55
C GLN A 125 -4.66 -14.97 16.09
N ALA A 126 -4.27 -15.81 15.14
CA ALA A 126 -4.55 -15.59 13.71
C ALA A 126 -6.06 -15.57 13.44
N GLN A 127 -6.82 -16.52 14.02
CA GLN A 127 -8.28 -16.55 13.89
C GLN A 127 -8.93 -15.32 14.54
N HIS A 128 -8.44 -14.88 15.69
CA HIS A 128 -8.93 -13.67 16.36
C HIS A 128 -8.69 -12.42 15.49
N ALA A 129 -7.49 -12.26 14.93
CA ALA A 129 -7.16 -11.14 14.05
C ALA A 129 -8.02 -11.13 12.78
N LYS A 130 -8.20 -12.29 12.11
CA LYS A 130 -9.11 -12.44 10.96
C LYS A 130 -10.54 -12.05 11.29
N LYS A 131 -11.05 -12.54 12.42
CA LYS A 131 -12.40 -12.21 12.89
C LYS A 131 -12.55 -10.72 13.17
N THR A 132 -11.60 -10.12 13.90
CA THR A 132 -11.62 -8.68 14.21
C THR A 132 -11.62 -7.84 12.94
N LEU A 133 -10.75 -8.17 11.97
CA LEU A 133 -10.70 -7.46 10.69
C LEU A 133 -11.99 -7.62 9.89
N THR A 134 -12.60 -8.81 9.89
CA THR A 134 -13.90 -9.06 9.27
C THR A 134 -15.01 -8.24 9.91
N ASP A 135 -15.08 -8.22 11.25
CA ASP A 135 -16.10 -7.45 11.97
C ASP A 135 -15.97 -5.93 11.74
N LEU A 136 -14.72 -5.44 11.63
CA LEU A 136 -14.45 -4.04 11.24
C LEU A 136 -14.95 -3.73 9.83
N PHE A 137 -14.71 -4.59 8.85
CA PHE A 137 -15.21 -4.39 7.49
C PHE A 137 -16.73 -4.44 7.40
N ILE A 138 -17.38 -5.34 8.15
CA ILE A 138 -18.85 -5.39 8.25
C ILE A 138 -19.37 -4.07 8.81
N THR A 139 -18.80 -3.60 9.91
CA THR A 139 -19.24 -2.37 10.60
C THR A 139 -19.08 -1.13 9.72
N LEU A 140 -18.01 -1.06 8.94
CA LEU A 140 -17.67 0.12 8.15
C LEU A 140 -18.18 0.05 6.69
N SER A 141 -18.66 -1.11 6.24
CA SER A 141 -19.19 -1.29 4.89
C SER A 141 -20.22 -0.23 4.47
N PRO A 142 -21.17 0.21 5.33
CA PRO A 142 -22.13 1.26 4.96
C PRO A 142 -21.49 2.61 4.60
N LEU A 143 -20.27 2.89 5.07
CA LEU A 143 -19.55 4.14 4.72
C LEU A 143 -19.20 4.20 3.24
N PHE A 144 -18.92 3.04 2.63
CA PHE A 144 -18.59 2.92 1.21
C PHE A 144 -19.80 3.13 0.27
N ALA A 145 -21.00 3.24 0.82
CA ALA A 145 -22.20 3.60 0.05
C ALA A 145 -22.44 5.11 -0.04
N LYS A 146 -21.77 5.89 0.82
CA LYS A 146 -22.04 7.34 0.95
C LYS A 146 -21.26 8.19 -0.04
N HIS A 147 -20.09 7.73 -0.45
CA HIS A 147 -19.16 8.44 -1.32
C HIS A 147 -18.64 7.51 -2.41
N GLU A 148 -18.17 8.11 -3.50
CA GLU A 148 -17.57 7.35 -4.58
C GLU A 148 -16.24 6.70 -4.16
N TYR A 149 -15.48 7.38 -3.30
CA TYR A 149 -14.22 6.89 -2.73
C TYR A 149 -14.32 6.84 -1.21
N PHE A 150 -13.27 6.35 -0.55
CA PHE A 150 -13.32 6.16 0.90
C PHE A 150 -13.42 7.50 1.64
N MET A 151 -14.63 7.79 2.15
CA MET A 151 -14.97 9.01 2.90
C MET A 151 -14.78 10.32 2.10
N GLN A 152 -14.67 10.26 0.77
CA GLN A 152 -14.41 11.39 -0.12
C GLN A 152 -15.09 11.19 -1.48
N ASP A 153 -15.23 12.28 -2.25
CA ASP A 153 -15.78 12.24 -3.61
C ASP A 153 -14.67 12.20 -4.69
N THR A 154 -13.41 12.15 -4.26
CA THR A 154 -12.25 12.03 -5.14
C THR A 154 -11.34 10.90 -4.65
N PHE A 155 -10.70 10.19 -5.60
CA PHE A 155 -9.71 9.18 -5.28
C PHE A 155 -8.54 9.80 -4.51
N GLY A 156 -8.14 9.17 -3.41
CA GLY A 156 -7.13 9.73 -2.52
C GLY A 156 -6.25 8.71 -1.82
N TRP A 157 -5.43 9.22 -0.90
CA TRP A 157 -4.45 8.43 -0.16
C TRP A 157 -5.07 7.25 0.61
N CYS A 158 -6.24 7.44 1.19
CA CYS A 158 -6.92 6.35 1.90
C CYS A 158 -7.32 5.20 0.98
N ASP A 159 -7.70 5.50 -0.28
CA ASP A 159 -8.02 4.47 -1.26
C ASP A 159 -6.79 3.68 -1.68
N VAL A 160 -5.65 4.37 -1.83
CA VAL A 160 -4.35 3.74 -2.13
C VAL A 160 -3.93 2.78 -1.01
N LEU A 161 -4.24 3.09 0.24
CA LEU A 161 -3.97 2.22 1.39
C LEU A 161 -4.95 1.01 1.45
N ILE A 162 -6.24 1.25 1.23
CA ILE A 162 -7.26 0.22 1.46
C ILE A 162 -7.27 -0.83 0.35
N LEU A 163 -7.14 -0.42 -0.90
CA LEU A 163 -7.33 -1.31 -2.04
C LEU A 163 -6.38 -2.51 -2.06
N PRO A 164 -5.06 -2.36 -1.82
CA PRO A 164 -4.14 -3.50 -1.73
C PRO A 164 -4.45 -4.46 -0.57
N LEU A 165 -5.01 -3.97 0.54
CA LEU A 165 -5.45 -4.82 1.63
C LEU A 165 -6.68 -5.64 1.23
N LEU A 166 -7.70 -4.99 0.66
CA LEU A 166 -8.92 -5.68 0.20
C LEU A 166 -8.60 -6.75 -0.85
N HIS A 167 -7.64 -6.48 -1.73
CA HIS A 167 -7.19 -7.43 -2.75
C HIS A 167 -6.56 -8.69 -2.14
N ARG A 168 -5.94 -8.57 -0.97
CA ARG A 168 -5.27 -9.67 -0.27
C ARG A 168 -6.17 -10.48 0.66
N LEU A 169 -7.38 -10.06 0.92
CA LEU A 169 -8.28 -10.77 1.85
C LEU A 169 -8.47 -12.26 1.49
N PRO A 170 -8.64 -12.65 0.21
CA PRO A 170 -8.75 -14.07 -0.15
C PRO A 170 -7.49 -14.87 0.18
N GLN A 171 -6.30 -14.27 0.03
CA GLN A 171 -5.02 -14.91 0.36
C GLN A 171 -4.85 -15.11 1.87
N LEU A 172 -5.50 -14.27 2.67
CA LEU A 172 -5.57 -14.37 4.12
C LEU A 172 -6.70 -15.31 4.60
N ASP A 173 -7.40 -15.96 3.68
CA ASP A 173 -8.57 -16.78 3.99
C ASP A 173 -9.66 -15.97 4.75
N ILE A 174 -9.84 -14.70 4.34
CA ILE A 174 -10.89 -13.80 4.84
C ILE A 174 -11.94 -13.62 3.74
N HIS A 175 -13.13 -14.16 3.98
CA HIS A 175 -14.27 -14.07 3.07
C HIS A 175 -15.34 -13.18 3.67
N LEU A 176 -15.50 -11.99 3.09
CA LEU A 176 -16.50 -11.04 3.57
C LEU A 176 -17.93 -11.51 3.22
N PRO A 177 -18.86 -11.49 4.19
CA PRO A 177 -20.24 -11.87 3.93
C PRO A 177 -20.91 -10.88 2.96
N PRO A 178 -21.52 -11.35 1.85
CA PRO A 178 -22.01 -10.46 0.79
C PRO A 178 -23.02 -9.41 1.25
N LYS A 179 -24.06 -9.80 2.00
CA LYS A 179 -25.11 -8.88 2.41
C LYS A 179 -24.60 -7.68 3.22
N PRO A 180 -23.96 -7.86 4.38
CA PRO A 180 -23.49 -6.72 5.17
C PRO A 180 -22.31 -5.98 4.51
N CYS A 181 -21.54 -6.61 3.61
CA CYS A 181 -20.38 -6.02 2.98
C CYS A 181 -20.61 -5.58 1.52
N GLN A 182 -21.86 -5.54 1.04
CA GLN A 182 -22.15 -5.27 -0.38
C GLN A 182 -21.53 -3.96 -0.88
N SER A 183 -21.60 -2.89 -0.09
CA SER A 183 -21.05 -1.58 -0.50
C SER A 183 -19.52 -1.62 -0.59
N LEU A 184 -18.87 -2.26 0.36
CA LEU A 184 -17.42 -2.47 0.35
C LEU A 184 -16.98 -3.36 -0.82
N LEU A 185 -17.72 -4.44 -1.09
CA LEU A 185 -17.42 -5.33 -2.22
C LEU A 185 -17.59 -4.63 -3.56
N ASN A 186 -18.63 -3.80 -3.72
CA ASN A 186 -18.83 -2.99 -4.91
C ASN A 186 -17.71 -1.96 -5.10
N TYR A 187 -17.29 -1.30 -4.01
CA TYR A 187 -16.14 -0.39 -4.00
C TYR A 187 -14.87 -1.12 -4.44
N HIS A 188 -14.56 -2.26 -3.84
CA HIS A 188 -13.40 -3.08 -4.20
C HIS A 188 -13.44 -3.50 -5.68
N ALA A 189 -14.56 -4.04 -6.15
CA ALA A 189 -14.71 -4.47 -7.54
C ALA A 189 -14.47 -3.31 -8.52
N ARG A 190 -15.03 -2.13 -8.24
CA ARG A 190 -14.87 -0.94 -9.09
C ARG A 190 -13.43 -0.43 -9.09
N LEU A 191 -12.80 -0.27 -7.93
CA LEU A 191 -11.45 0.27 -7.84
C LEU A 191 -10.39 -0.72 -8.31
N SER A 192 -10.65 -2.01 -8.21
CA SER A 192 -9.74 -3.04 -8.77
C SER A 192 -9.59 -2.95 -10.29
N LEU A 193 -10.51 -2.28 -10.98
CA LEU A 193 -10.41 -2.06 -12.44
C LEU A 193 -9.58 -0.82 -12.81
N ARG A 194 -9.06 -0.05 -11.85
CA ARG A 194 -8.21 1.11 -12.16
C ARG A 194 -6.95 0.66 -12.89
N PRO A 195 -6.60 1.31 -14.02
CA PRO A 195 -5.43 0.91 -14.81
C PRO A 195 -4.12 0.91 -14.01
N SER A 196 -3.93 1.89 -13.13
CA SER A 196 -2.78 1.99 -12.21
C SER A 196 -2.70 0.82 -11.24
N PHE A 197 -3.84 0.39 -10.68
CA PHE A 197 -3.88 -0.77 -9.80
C PHE A 197 -3.62 -2.07 -10.58
N GLN A 198 -4.25 -2.24 -11.74
CA GLN A 198 -4.06 -3.41 -12.59
C GLN A 198 -2.59 -3.63 -12.99
N LYS A 199 -1.85 -2.56 -13.27
CA LYS A 199 -0.41 -2.65 -13.54
C LYS A 199 0.38 -3.22 -12.37
N THR A 200 -0.04 -2.97 -11.12
CA THR A 200 0.65 -3.49 -9.93
C THR A 200 0.39 -4.97 -9.68
N LEU A 201 -0.63 -5.56 -10.28
CA LEU A 201 -0.93 -6.99 -10.18
C LEU A 201 -0.05 -7.84 -11.12
N ILE A 202 0.53 -7.22 -12.14
CA ILE A 202 1.49 -7.86 -13.03
C ILE A 202 2.83 -7.94 -12.30
N LYS A 203 3.41 -9.15 -12.22
CA LYS A 203 4.77 -9.27 -11.69
C LYS A 203 5.72 -8.43 -12.56
N PRO A 204 6.42 -7.45 -11.97
CA PRO A 204 7.38 -6.66 -12.72
C PRO A 204 8.52 -7.57 -13.21
N PRO A 205 9.20 -7.19 -14.29
CA PRO A 205 10.42 -7.89 -14.69
C PRO A 205 11.39 -7.88 -13.51
N ILE A 206 11.90 -9.06 -13.15
CA ILE A 206 12.89 -9.22 -12.09
C ILE A 206 14.20 -8.64 -12.64
N TYR A 207 14.57 -7.49 -12.18
CA TYR A 207 15.92 -6.97 -12.38
C TYR A 207 16.76 -7.56 -11.24
N GLN A 208 17.63 -8.49 -11.58
CA GLN A 208 18.69 -8.87 -10.66
C GLN A 208 19.67 -7.71 -10.59
N ASP A 209 20.08 -7.32 -9.37
CA ASP A 209 21.22 -6.44 -9.23
C ASP A 209 22.40 -7.16 -9.88
N GLU A 210 22.86 -6.66 -11.03
CA GLU A 210 24.14 -7.08 -11.56
C GLU A 210 25.23 -6.54 -10.59
N PRO A 211 26.13 -7.40 -10.13
CA PRO A 211 27.17 -7.05 -9.16
C PRO A 211 28.13 -5.97 -9.65
#